data_c423a12436159aa7a19a777c982000a6
#
_entry.id   c423a12436159aa7a19a777c982000a6
#
_cell.length_a   1.000
_cell.length_b   1.000
_cell.length_c   1.000
_cell.angle_alpha   90.00
_cell.angle_beta   90.00
_cell.angle_gamma   90.00
#
_symmetry.space_group_name_H-M   'P 1'
#
loop_
_entity.id
_entity.type
_entity.pdbx_description
1 polymer ?
#
loop_
_entity_poly.entity_id
_entity_poly.type
_entity_poly.pdbx_seq_one_letter_code
_entity_poly.pdbx_strand_id
1 'polypeptide(L)'
;MLFELTYPDKAAPEQVLEETPRASLHKVSSFGESAWQNRIIFGENLSALRTLIDEKEQGELKNDDGSSGVRLVYIDPPFGTGDAYGRNHTKAYSAKRTGADYLEWLRRRVILLRELLSDDGSFYMRTDYHFGHHMRILMDEIFGSKGFRNEIIINRTKKIFDGISRFNTATDTLFFYTKSGDYVFHGAQKPRETQRWIAMHSPGIRWSPVEKKQLKHYNDSQLEERRGTIRSRGRVYDGKVITPPDGRHWTFSQKRMERYREEGRIRMNPKTGIPEYQTAKEERVDSNWTDIPGYSFKWGYPTENSEQLLERIISASSNPGDLVLDAFAGSGTTAAVSEKLSRRWLMLDSSKTSLFVTTLRMLHLKEKIGNRGKHLEPVPFAVFHAFSEEHSKPNWELYCEAALSLFGADDSTDGRPKLRDNPVMLFDWRRDKKMLDSNAAEKLVRDESADLIYIIVPTRFSEGIADSYLFDSCEVQLLKVPESIMAALADPKGPFTNNKLPDRGRLVDSIAFDLIIPPMAKCDWKLKGEDVICGISSFETYAVTKKPLDKKKSGLKSLAFVAVDPLFDGDIFRPQYTWESKSLKEHKYRLSFPAVDNKAKVLISFTDIFGNEKRELVELSRLQSGNG
;
A
#
# COMPACT_ATOMS: atom_id res chain seq x y z
N MET A 1 0.87 -8.92 34.09
CA MET A 1 -0.12 -7.85 34.25
C MET A 1 -0.44 -7.36 32.85
N LEU A 2 -1.67 -7.53 32.39
CA LEU A 2 -2.13 -6.97 31.10
C LEU A 2 -2.56 -5.55 31.36
N PHE A 3 -2.04 -4.63 30.55
CA PHE A 3 -2.57 -3.27 30.49
C PHE A 3 -3.63 -3.24 29.39
N GLU A 4 -4.73 -2.58 29.66
CA GLU A 4 -5.83 -2.42 28.71
C GLU A 4 -6.12 -0.94 28.49
N LEU A 5 -6.26 -0.54 27.24
CA LEU A 5 -6.71 0.80 26.89
C LEU A 5 -8.22 0.78 26.70
N THR A 6 -8.95 1.43 27.64
CA THR A 6 -10.40 1.50 27.62
C THR A 6 -10.88 2.82 27.01
N TYR A 7 -11.84 2.74 26.08
CA TYR A 7 -12.51 3.87 25.44
C TYR A 7 -13.93 3.48 25.03
N PRO A 8 -14.84 4.43 24.78
CA PRO A 8 -16.20 4.14 24.34
C PRO A 8 -16.24 3.31 23.08
N ASP A 9 -17.22 2.42 22.98
CA ASP A 9 -17.50 1.56 21.81
C ASP A 9 -16.36 0.62 21.38
N LYS A 10 -15.42 0.30 22.28
CA LYS A 10 -14.38 -0.69 22.05
C LYS A 10 -15.00 -2.09 21.98
N ALA A 11 -15.02 -2.69 20.79
CA ALA A 11 -15.54 -4.04 20.60
C ALA A 11 -14.57 -5.13 21.07
N ALA A 12 -15.08 -6.29 21.54
CA ALA A 12 -14.24 -7.45 21.82
C ALA A 12 -13.61 -7.98 20.52
N PRO A 13 -12.39 -8.56 20.54
CA PRO A 13 -11.75 -9.08 19.33
C PRO A 13 -12.62 -10.11 18.59
N GLU A 14 -13.27 -11.01 19.31
CA GLU A 14 -14.18 -12.02 18.78
C GLU A 14 -15.36 -11.37 18.07
N GLN A 15 -15.95 -10.35 18.67
CA GLN A 15 -17.04 -9.57 18.09
C GLN A 15 -16.59 -8.87 16.79
N VAL A 16 -15.37 -8.33 16.74
CA VAL A 16 -14.81 -7.71 15.52
C VAL A 16 -14.72 -8.75 14.39
N LEU A 17 -14.29 -9.97 14.68
CA LEU A 17 -14.17 -11.05 13.68
C LEU A 17 -15.54 -11.54 13.19
N GLU A 18 -16.52 -11.64 14.09
CA GLU A 18 -17.86 -12.13 13.77
C GLU A 18 -18.68 -11.08 13.00
N GLU A 19 -18.64 -9.81 13.45
CA GLU A 19 -19.46 -8.73 12.88
C GLU A 19 -18.86 -8.09 11.63
N THR A 20 -17.56 -8.31 11.33
CA THR A 20 -16.98 -7.72 10.13
C THR A 20 -17.55 -8.41 8.87
N PRO A 21 -18.25 -7.66 8.01
CA PRO A 21 -18.81 -8.23 6.79
C PRO A 21 -17.72 -8.63 5.82
N ARG A 22 -18.01 -9.61 4.97
CA ARG A 22 -17.16 -10.00 3.85
C ARG A 22 -17.24 -8.99 2.72
N ALA A 23 -16.27 -9.03 1.84
CA ALA A 23 -16.33 -8.35 0.55
C ALA A 23 -16.30 -9.37 -0.58
N SER A 24 -17.12 -9.13 -1.58
CA SER A 24 -16.96 -9.79 -2.88
C SER A 24 -15.78 -9.14 -3.61
N LEU A 25 -14.81 -9.94 -4.03
CA LEU A 25 -13.63 -9.49 -4.75
C LEU A 25 -13.82 -9.72 -6.26
N HIS A 26 -14.08 -8.65 -7.00
CA HIS A 26 -14.27 -8.71 -8.45
C HIS A 26 -12.98 -8.38 -9.18
N LYS A 27 -12.45 -9.33 -9.95
CA LYS A 27 -11.27 -9.13 -10.79
C LYS A 27 -11.62 -8.24 -11.98
N VAL A 28 -11.04 -7.05 -12.04
CA VAL A 28 -11.37 -6.04 -13.09
C VAL A 28 -10.27 -5.85 -14.11
N SER A 29 -9.01 -6.19 -13.77
CA SER A 29 -7.90 -6.12 -14.70
C SER A 29 -6.88 -7.20 -14.41
N SER A 30 -6.19 -7.70 -15.44
CA SER A 30 -5.13 -8.71 -15.33
C SER A 30 -3.93 -8.31 -16.19
N PHE A 31 -2.75 -8.29 -15.59
CA PHE A 31 -1.47 -8.01 -16.23
C PHE A 31 -0.65 -9.29 -16.26
N GLY A 32 -0.78 -10.03 -17.36
CA GLY A 32 -0.25 -11.38 -17.51
C GLY A 32 -1.09 -12.46 -16.83
N GLU A 33 -0.74 -13.73 -17.11
CA GLU A 33 -1.43 -14.91 -16.57
C GLU A 33 -0.42 -15.86 -15.94
N SER A 34 -0.73 -16.39 -14.76
CA SER A 34 0.04 -17.44 -14.08
C SER A 34 -0.83 -18.15 -13.05
N ALA A 35 -0.35 -19.29 -12.52
CA ALA A 35 -1.03 -20.03 -11.47
C ALA A 35 -1.23 -19.21 -10.18
N TRP A 36 -0.27 -18.35 -9.87
CA TRP A 36 -0.38 -17.32 -8.83
C TRP A 36 -0.31 -15.94 -9.48
N GLN A 37 -1.25 -15.07 -9.15
CA GLN A 37 -1.19 -13.66 -9.49
C GLN A 37 -1.11 -12.84 -8.20
N ASN A 38 -0.18 -11.90 -8.15
CA ASN A 38 -0.15 -10.89 -7.12
C ASN A 38 -1.40 -10.01 -7.24
N ARG A 39 -1.86 -9.40 -6.13
CA ARG A 39 -3.16 -8.72 -6.13
C ARG A 39 -3.05 -7.28 -5.65
N ILE A 40 -3.69 -6.37 -6.38
CA ILE A 40 -4.06 -5.03 -5.91
C ILE A 40 -5.56 -5.05 -5.66
N ILE A 41 -5.98 -4.82 -4.43
CA ILE A 41 -7.39 -4.84 -4.02
C ILE A 41 -7.80 -3.40 -3.70
N PHE A 42 -8.66 -2.84 -4.55
CA PHE A 42 -9.20 -1.50 -4.38
C PHE A 42 -10.52 -1.55 -3.64
N GLY A 43 -10.64 -0.79 -2.55
CA GLY A 43 -11.87 -0.68 -1.76
C GLY A 43 -11.61 -0.56 -0.26
N GLU A 44 -12.65 -0.73 0.55
CA GLU A 44 -12.56 -0.71 2.00
C GLU A 44 -11.83 -1.96 2.49
N ASN A 45 -10.71 -1.76 3.20
CA ASN A 45 -9.83 -2.86 3.55
C ASN A 45 -10.37 -3.77 4.67
N LEU A 46 -11.25 -3.29 5.56
CA LEU A 46 -11.73 -4.12 6.68
C LEU A 46 -12.50 -5.36 6.17
N SER A 47 -13.47 -5.16 5.28
CA SER A 47 -14.26 -6.25 4.68
C SER A 47 -13.42 -7.12 3.75
N ALA A 48 -12.50 -6.53 2.99
CA ALA A 48 -11.57 -7.29 2.15
C ALA A 48 -10.64 -8.18 2.99
N LEU A 49 -10.12 -7.68 4.12
CA LEU A 49 -9.32 -8.49 5.05
C LEU A 49 -10.12 -9.67 5.62
N ARG A 50 -11.43 -9.50 5.88
CA ARG A 50 -12.29 -10.60 6.34
C ARG A 50 -12.39 -11.71 5.28
N THR A 51 -12.57 -11.32 4.01
CA THR A 51 -12.58 -12.29 2.90
C THR A 51 -11.24 -13.00 2.75
N LEU A 52 -10.11 -12.29 2.88
CA LEU A 52 -8.79 -12.92 2.84
C LEU A 52 -8.55 -13.90 3.99
N ILE A 53 -9.18 -13.71 5.16
CA ILE A 53 -9.14 -14.70 6.25
C ILE A 53 -9.84 -16.00 5.81
N ASP A 54 -11.00 -15.91 5.16
CA ASP A 54 -11.70 -17.09 4.64
C ASP A 54 -10.85 -17.80 3.57
N GLU A 55 -10.19 -17.07 2.65
CA GLU A 55 -9.25 -17.65 1.67
C GLU A 55 -8.06 -18.35 2.35
N LYS A 56 -7.54 -17.78 3.45
CA LYS A 56 -6.51 -18.44 4.25
C LYS A 56 -7.01 -19.74 4.87
N GLU A 57 -8.23 -19.76 5.44
CA GLU A 57 -8.85 -20.94 6.04
C GLU A 57 -9.12 -22.02 4.99
N GLN A 58 -9.44 -21.63 3.75
CA GLN A 58 -9.60 -22.52 2.59
C GLN A 58 -8.26 -23.03 2.04
N GLY A 59 -7.14 -22.49 2.53
CA GLY A 59 -5.80 -22.89 2.11
C GLY A 59 -5.35 -22.28 0.79
N GLU A 60 -5.95 -21.18 0.36
CA GLU A 60 -5.59 -20.45 -0.86
C GLU A 60 -4.39 -19.51 -0.64
N LEU A 61 -4.22 -19.01 0.58
CA LEU A 61 -3.09 -18.15 0.96
C LEU A 61 -2.00 -18.99 1.65
N LYS A 62 -0.95 -19.33 0.91
CA LYS A 62 0.19 -20.14 1.41
C LYS A 62 1.51 -19.49 1.05
N ASN A 63 2.50 -19.66 1.91
CA ASN A 63 3.90 -19.36 1.61
C ASN A 63 4.54 -20.48 0.80
N ASP A 64 5.74 -20.26 0.31
CA ASP A 64 6.45 -21.25 -0.52
C ASP A 64 6.79 -22.54 0.24
N ASP A 65 6.98 -22.45 1.55
CA ASP A 65 7.17 -23.58 2.46
C ASP A 65 5.87 -24.35 2.81
N GLY A 66 4.73 -23.92 2.25
CA GLY A 66 3.42 -24.51 2.47
C GLY A 66 2.69 -24.01 3.72
N SER A 67 3.30 -23.15 4.54
CA SER A 67 2.64 -22.56 5.72
C SER A 67 1.47 -21.67 5.30
N SER A 68 0.33 -21.78 6.00
CA SER A 68 -0.90 -21.04 5.68
C SER A 68 -0.85 -19.63 6.22
N GLY A 69 -1.27 -18.67 5.39
CA GLY A 69 -1.38 -17.25 5.74
C GLY A 69 -0.24 -16.39 5.23
N VAL A 70 -0.18 -15.16 5.71
CA VAL A 70 0.78 -14.14 5.30
C VAL A 70 2.03 -14.20 6.18
N ARG A 71 3.22 -14.26 5.56
CA ARG A 71 4.48 -14.27 6.31
C ARG A 71 4.82 -12.92 6.92
N LEU A 72 4.55 -11.86 6.19
CA LEU A 72 4.89 -10.52 6.60
C LEU A 72 3.76 -9.54 6.29
N VAL A 73 3.31 -8.84 7.31
CA VAL A 73 2.44 -7.68 7.18
C VAL A 73 3.25 -6.42 7.48
N TYR A 74 3.21 -5.45 6.57
CA TYR A 74 3.67 -4.10 6.80
C TYR A 74 2.52 -3.13 6.59
N ILE A 75 2.34 -2.15 7.47
CA ILE A 75 1.35 -1.08 7.30
C ILE A 75 1.92 0.29 7.68
N ASP A 76 1.53 1.30 6.88
CA ASP A 76 1.75 2.73 7.14
C ASP A 76 0.38 3.44 7.07
N PRO A 77 -0.49 3.28 8.10
CA PRO A 77 -1.84 3.82 8.10
C PRO A 77 -1.84 5.35 8.22
N PRO A 78 -2.93 6.05 7.84
CA PRO A 78 -3.12 7.47 8.17
C PRO A 78 -2.95 7.70 9.66
N PHE A 79 -2.20 8.74 10.07
CA PHE A 79 -1.80 8.92 11.48
C PHE A 79 -2.83 9.64 12.38
N GLY A 80 -4.08 9.80 11.95
CA GLY A 80 -5.13 10.42 12.77
C GLY A 80 -4.89 11.89 13.10
N THR A 81 -4.11 12.62 12.31
CA THR A 81 -3.70 14.01 12.57
C THR A 81 -4.82 15.04 12.38
N GLY A 82 -6.00 14.63 11.89
CA GLY A 82 -7.09 15.53 11.52
C GLY A 82 -6.94 16.16 10.12
N ASP A 83 -5.81 15.95 9.45
CA ASP A 83 -5.49 16.52 8.16
C ASP A 83 -5.96 15.64 6.99
N ALA A 84 -5.98 16.23 5.79
CA ALA A 84 -6.14 15.48 4.55
C ALA A 84 -4.88 15.65 3.70
N TYR A 85 -4.34 14.54 3.26
CA TYR A 85 -3.13 14.47 2.45
C TYR A 85 -3.48 14.30 0.97
N GLY A 86 -2.75 15.00 0.10
CA GLY A 86 -3.03 14.95 -1.33
C GLY A 86 -1.93 15.59 -2.18
N ARG A 87 -2.08 15.45 -3.49
CA ARG A 87 -1.18 16.01 -4.50
C ARG A 87 -1.99 16.81 -5.52
N ASN A 88 -1.39 17.87 -6.08
CA ASN A 88 -1.99 18.69 -7.14
C ASN A 88 -3.39 19.23 -6.78
N HIS A 89 -3.63 19.54 -5.49
CA HIS A 89 -4.90 19.98 -4.94
C HIS A 89 -6.01 18.91 -4.89
N THR A 90 -5.72 17.66 -5.23
CA THR A 90 -6.57 16.50 -4.95
C THR A 90 -6.14 15.82 -3.66
N LYS A 91 -7.09 15.20 -2.96
CA LYS A 91 -6.82 14.44 -1.74
C LYS A 91 -6.50 12.99 -2.14
N ALA A 92 -5.44 12.41 -1.58
CA ALA A 92 -5.13 11.00 -1.73
C ALA A 92 -5.79 10.18 -0.63
N TYR A 93 -5.77 10.68 0.61
CA TYR A 93 -6.43 10.06 1.76
C TYR A 93 -6.73 11.08 2.86
N SER A 94 -7.60 10.71 3.81
CA SER A 94 -7.99 11.53 4.95
C SER A 94 -7.50 10.91 6.25
N ALA A 95 -6.86 11.71 7.09
CA ALA A 95 -6.54 11.38 8.46
C ALA A 95 -7.51 12.07 9.46
N LYS A 96 -8.76 12.32 9.04
CA LYS A 96 -9.74 13.09 9.81
C LYS A 96 -10.24 12.39 11.07
N ARG A 97 -10.18 11.05 11.13
CA ARG A 97 -10.49 10.33 12.37
C ARG A 97 -9.47 10.68 13.43
N THR A 98 -9.92 10.95 14.63
CA THR A 98 -9.06 11.31 15.77
C THR A 98 -9.56 10.63 17.04
N GLY A 99 -8.74 10.61 18.10
CA GLY A 99 -9.13 10.05 19.40
C GLY A 99 -9.52 8.58 19.34
N ALA A 100 -10.57 8.22 20.08
CA ALA A 100 -11.07 6.86 20.22
C ALA A 100 -11.52 6.25 18.88
N ASP A 101 -12.17 7.03 18.02
CA ASP A 101 -12.65 6.58 16.71
C ASP A 101 -11.49 6.13 15.81
N TYR A 102 -10.38 6.84 15.84
CA TYR A 102 -9.18 6.45 15.12
C TYR A 102 -8.57 5.16 15.67
N LEU A 103 -8.49 5.07 17.00
CA LEU A 103 -7.92 3.90 17.65
C LEU A 103 -8.73 2.63 17.35
N GLU A 104 -10.07 2.69 17.48
CA GLU A 104 -10.93 1.53 17.17
C GLU A 104 -10.92 1.20 15.68
N TRP A 105 -10.95 2.19 14.80
CA TRP A 105 -10.85 2.00 13.35
C TRP A 105 -9.57 1.24 12.95
N LEU A 106 -8.43 1.61 13.53
CA LEU A 106 -7.16 0.95 13.23
C LEU A 106 -7.06 -0.41 13.94
N ARG A 107 -7.51 -0.48 15.20
CA ARG A 107 -7.49 -1.71 16.00
C ARG A 107 -8.26 -2.85 15.33
N ARG A 108 -9.46 -2.60 14.79
CA ARG A 108 -10.24 -3.61 14.05
C ARG A 108 -9.44 -4.23 12.91
N ARG A 109 -8.71 -3.41 12.15
CA ARG A 109 -7.86 -3.88 11.05
C ARG A 109 -6.66 -4.69 11.54
N VAL A 110 -6.03 -4.25 12.62
CA VAL A 110 -4.89 -4.96 13.21
C VAL A 110 -5.30 -6.34 13.73
N ILE A 111 -6.51 -6.49 14.28
CA ILE A 111 -7.07 -7.79 14.69
C ILE A 111 -7.14 -8.72 13.47
N LEU A 112 -7.76 -8.28 12.37
CA LEU A 112 -7.89 -9.11 11.17
C LEU A 112 -6.51 -9.41 10.53
N LEU A 113 -5.61 -8.44 10.52
CA LEU A 113 -4.25 -8.63 10.00
C LEU A 113 -3.46 -9.66 10.81
N ARG A 114 -3.65 -9.68 12.15
CA ARG A 114 -3.04 -10.72 12.99
C ARG A 114 -3.59 -12.11 12.65
N GLU A 115 -4.88 -12.24 12.42
CA GLU A 115 -5.48 -13.53 12.03
C GLU A 115 -4.99 -14.00 10.65
N LEU A 116 -4.72 -13.07 9.73
CA LEU A 116 -4.14 -13.38 8.42
C LEU A 116 -2.69 -13.88 8.47
N LEU A 117 -1.91 -13.50 9.49
CA LEU A 117 -0.53 -13.96 9.62
C LEU A 117 -0.45 -15.49 9.69
N SER A 118 0.59 -16.06 9.07
CA SER A 118 1.07 -17.41 9.39
C SER A 118 1.53 -17.47 10.85
N ASP A 119 1.62 -18.66 11.42
CA ASP A 119 1.95 -18.81 12.85
C ASP A 119 3.36 -18.28 13.18
N ASP A 120 4.26 -18.30 12.23
CA ASP A 120 5.61 -17.74 12.28
C ASP A 120 5.73 -16.37 11.60
N GLY A 121 4.59 -15.71 11.37
CA GLY A 121 4.50 -14.43 10.69
C GLY A 121 4.90 -13.23 11.54
N SER A 122 5.32 -12.18 10.84
CA SER A 122 5.80 -10.92 11.37
C SER A 122 4.90 -9.76 10.98
N PHE A 123 4.75 -8.79 11.89
CA PHE A 123 3.93 -7.61 11.71
C PHE A 123 4.73 -6.34 11.99
N TYR A 124 4.72 -5.40 11.05
CA TYR A 124 5.33 -4.10 11.19
C TYR A 124 4.32 -2.99 10.99
N MET A 125 4.26 -2.05 11.92
CA MET A 125 3.38 -0.88 11.83
C MET A 125 4.17 0.40 12.04
N ARG A 126 4.12 1.29 11.04
CA ARG A 126 4.65 2.64 11.15
C ARG A 126 3.62 3.54 11.82
N THR A 127 4.09 4.42 12.70
CA THR A 127 3.27 5.41 13.38
C THR A 127 4.11 6.65 13.72
N ASP A 128 3.44 7.78 13.90
CA ASP A 128 4.08 8.99 14.38
C ASP A 128 3.86 9.20 15.89
N TYR A 129 4.34 10.32 16.40
CA TYR A 129 4.29 10.66 17.82
C TYR A 129 2.87 10.93 18.37
N HIS A 130 1.84 11.17 17.52
CA HIS A 130 0.50 11.49 18.00
C HIS A 130 -0.17 10.30 18.69
N PHE A 131 -0.10 9.12 18.08
CA PHE A 131 -0.78 7.92 18.55
C PHE A 131 0.14 6.73 18.84
N GLY A 132 1.45 6.84 18.60
CA GLY A 132 2.39 5.73 18.75
C GLY A 132 2.30 5.03 20.11
N HIS A 133 2.21 5.78 21.20
CA HIS A 133 2.12 5.22 22.55
C HIS A 133 0.79 4.50 22.82
N HIS A 134 -0.34 4.97 22.27
CA HIS A 134 -1.62 4.27 22.36
C HIS A 134 -1.60 2.98 21.52
N MET A 135 -1.02 3.06 20.31
CA MET A 135 -0.91 1.90 19.44
C MET A 135 -0.04 0.81 20.03
N ARG A 136 1.03 1.16 20.77
CA ARG A 136 1.84 0.20 21.49
C ARG A 136 1.02 -0.62 22.49
N ILE A 137 0.14 0.01 23.25
CA ILE A 137 -0.73 -0.68 24.23
C ILE A 137 -1.71 -1.59 23.49
N LEU A 138 -2.38 -1.08 22.44
CA LEU A 138 -3.32 -1.88 21.64
C LEU A 138 -2.64 -3.07 20.95
N MET A 139 -1.42 -2.91 20.48
CA MET A 139 -0.65 -4.01 19.89
C MET A 139 -0.28 -5.07 20.94
N ASP A 140 0.07 -4.66 22.16
CA ASP A 140 0.32 -5.58 23.27
C ASP A 140 -0.95 -6.34 23.68
N GLU A 141 -2.15 -5.74 23.57
CA GLU A 141 -3.43 -6.44 23.76
C GLU A 141 -3.69 -7.49 22.67
N ILE A 142 -3.45 -7.15 21.40
CA ILE A 142 -3.77 -7.99 20.24
C ILE A 142 -2.75 -9.14 20.08
N PHE A 143 -1.46 -8.85 20.14
CA PHE A 143 -0.38 -9.83 19.92
C PHE A 143 0.12 -10.48 21.21
N GLY A 144 -0.27 -9.93 22.36
CA GLY A 144 0.35 -10.23 23.64
C GLY A 144 1.72 -9.54 23.78
N SER A 145 2.08 -9.19 25.01
CA SER A 145 3.38 -8.53 25.30
C SER A 145 4.60 -9.36 24.90
N LYS A 146 4.47 -10.69 24.81
CA LYS A 146 5.51 -11.62 24.33
C LYS A 146 5.68 -11.56 22.80
N GLY A 147 4.71 -11.07 22.06
CA GLY A 147 4.79 -10.85 20.62
C GLY A 147 5.65 -9.65 20.24
N PHE A 148 5.86 -8.70 21.14
CA PHE A 148 6.70 -7.54 20.89
C PHE A 148 8.17 -7.91 20.68
N ARG A 149 8.78 -7.36 19.63
CA ARG A 149 10.19 -7.57 19.30
C ARG A 149 11.01 -6.31 19.42
N ASN A 150 10.62 -5.25 18.71
CA ASN A 150 11.36 -3.99 18.72
C ASN A 150 10.43 -2.78 18.54
N GLU A 151 10.85 -1.68 19.12
CA GLU A 151 10.52 -0.34 18.70
C GLU A 151 11.71 0.20 17.91
N ILE A 152 11.48 0.53 16.64
CA ILE A 152 12.51 0.93 15.68
C ILE A 152 12.28 2.40 15.34
N ILE A 153 13.33 3.19 15.46
CA ILE A 153 13.30 4.62 15.13
C ILE A 153 13.74 4.82 13.69
N ILE A 154 12.89 5.43 12.89
CA ILE A 154 13.13 5.68 11.47
C ILE A 154 13.14 7.18 11.16
N ASN A 155 13.85 7.56 10.10
CA ASN A 155 13.88 8.96 9.65
C ASN A 155 12.51 9.41 9.12
N ARG A 156 12.15 10.63 9.48
CA ARG A 156 11.10 11.42 8.83
C ARG A 156 11.74 12.47 7.92
N THR A 157 10.96 13.03 6.99
CA THR A 157 11.43 14.14 6.16
C THR A 157 11.82 15.33 7.05
N LYS A 158 13.08 15.74 6.99
CA LYS A 158 13.59 16.89 7.76
C LYS A 158 13.00 18.18 7.20
N LYS A 159 11.84 18.59 7.70
CA LYS A 159 11.37 19.97 7.58
C LYS A 159 11.74 20.69 8.86
N ILE A 160 12.69 21.61 8.76
CA ILE A 160 13.03 22.51 9.86
C ILE A 160 12.07 23.69 9.74
N PHE A 161 11.27 23.89 10.77
CA PHE A 161 10.41 25.07 10.89
C PHE A 161 11.06 26.03 11.86
N ASP A 162 11.32 27.24 11.40
CA ASP A 162 11.79 28.34 12.25
C ASP A 162 10.60 28.91 13.05
N GLY A 163 10.89 29.46 14.22
CA GLY A 163 9.88 30.14 15.04
C GLY A 163 8.94 29.24 15.84
N ILE A 164 9.23 27.92 15.93
CA ILE A 164 8.49 27.00 16.81
C ILE A 164 9.11 26.94 18.21
N SER A 165 8.27 26.81 19.24
CA SER A 165 8.68 26.70 20.65
C SER A 165 8.98 25.27 21.12
N ARG A 166 9.27 24.35 20.21
CA ARG A 166 9.57 22.94 20.49
C ARG A 166 10.62 22.41 19.51
N PHE A 167 11.18 21.23 19.81
CA PHE A 167 12.07 20.55 18.86
C PHE A 167 11.30 20.08 17.61
N ASN A 168 11.92 20.19 16.45
CA ASN A 168 11.38 19.67 15.20
C ASN A 168 11.28 18.14 15.26
N THR A 169 10.16 17.58 14.81
CA THR A 169 9.98 16.13 14.72
C THR A 169 10.81 15.58 13.57
N ALA A 170 11.78 14.75 13.88
CA ALA A 170 12.75 14.20 12.94
C ALA A 170 12.55 12.71 12.64
N THR A 171 11.73 12.02 13.45
CA THR A 171 11.59 10.56 13.40
C THR A 171 10.15 10.12 13.51
N ASP A 172 9.85 8.95 12.95
CA ASP A 172 8.67 8.16 13.22
C ASP A 172 9.09 6.86 13.91
N THR A 173 8.13 6.14 14.46
CA THR A 173 8.31 4.85 15.11
C THR A 173 7.78 3.73 14.22
N LEU A 174 8.51 2.62 14.16
CA LEU A 174 8.09 1.38 13.54
C LEU A 174 8.05 0.30 14.62
N PHE A 175 6.85 -0.21 14.92
CA PHE A 175 6.67 -1.33 15.86
C PHE A 175 6.83 -2.65 15.12
N PHE A 176 7.62 -3.55 15.70
CA PHE A 176 7.81 -4.91 15.22
C PHE A 176 7.22 -5.91 16.21
N TYR A 177 6.27 -6.70 15.72
CA TYR A 177 5.61 -7.79 16.44
C TYR A 177 5.68 -9.09 15.66
N THR A 178 5.47 -10.21 16.35
CA THR A 178 5.33 -11.53 15.73
C THR A 178 4.13 -12.26 16.32
N LYS A 179 3.51 -13.14 15.53
CA LYS A 179 2.34 -13.91 15.97
C LYS A 179 2.70 -14.94 17.04
N SER A 180 3.89 -15.54 16.95
CA SER A 180 4.40 -16.52 17.91
C SER A 180 5.86 -16.28 18.30
N GLY A 181 6.42 -17.19 19.10
CA GLY A 181 7.85 -17.20 19.47
C GLY A 181 8.76 -17.72 18.36
N ASP A 182 8.23 -18.56 17.49
CA ASP A 182 8.91 -19.07 16.30
C ASP A 182 8.53 -18.18 15.12
N TYR A 183 9.51 -17.46 14.56
CA TYR A 183 9.28 -16.54 13.45
C TYR A 183 10.51 -16.43 12.57
N VAL A 184 10.28 -16.11 11.30
CA VAL A 184 11.35 -15.87 10.34
C VAL A 184 12.04 -14.56 10.65
N PHE A 185 13.35 -14.63 10.92
CA PHE A 185 14.16 -13.43 11.15
C PHE A 185 15.59 -13.59 10.63
N HIS A 186 15.96 -12.76 9.68
CA HIS A 186 17.31 -12.63 9.15
C HIS A 186 17.92 -11.33 9.65
N GLY A 187 18.98 -11.41 10.43
CA GLY A 187 19.66 -10.20 10.93
C GLY A 187 20.18 -9.33 9.78
N ALA A 188 19.75 -8.09 9.73
CA ALA A 188 20.26 -7.14 8.76
C ALA A 188 21.68 -6.68 9.10
N GLN A 189 22.49 -6.43 8.08
CA GLN A 189 23.82 -5.84 8.20
C GLN A 189 23.88 -4.53 7.42
N LYS A 190 24.72 -3.60 7.89
CA LYS A 190 25.01 -2.34 7.21
C LYS A 190 26.52 -2.09 7.15
N PRO A 191 27.02 -1.36 6.15
CA PRO A 191 28.39 -0.92 6.13
C PRO A 191 28.70 -0.08 7.38
N ARG A 192 29.84 -0.34 7.99
CA ARG A 192 30.34 0.47 9.11
C ARG A 192 31.00 1.73 8.55
N GLU A 193 30.62 2.90 9.04
CA GLU A 193 31.20 4.18 8.60
C GLU A 193 32.72 4.22 8.77
N THR A 194 33.23 3.72 9.89
CA THR A 194 34.66 3.67 10.17
C THR A 194 35.05 2.38 10.89
N GLN A 195 36.04 1.69 10.33
CA GLN A 195 36.66 0.57 11.04
C GLN A 195 37.58 1.11 12.14
N ARG A 196 37.44 0.57 13.35
CA ARG A 196 38.27 0.96 14.51
C ARG A 196 39.07 -0.22 15.02
N TRP A 197 40.23 0.09 15.57
CA TRP A 197 41.03 -0.87 16.33
C TRP A 197 40.58 -0.84 17.78
N ILE A 198 40.20 -1.98 18.31
CA ILE A 198 39.63 -2.13 19.66
C ILE A 198 40.50 -3.12 20.43
N ALA A 199 40.84 -2.76 21.66
CA ALA A 199 41.60 -3.63 22.56
C ALA A 199 40.79 -4.92 22.84
N MET A 200 41.49 -6.06 22.86
CA MET A 200 40.87 -7.37 23.06
C MET A 200 40.59 -7.69 24.53
N HIS A 201 40.56 -6.70 25.40
CA HIS A 201 40.28 -6.84 26.82
C HIS A 201 39.30 -5.77 27.33
N SER A 202 38.65 -6.06 28.44
CA SER A 202 37.73 -5.14 29.13
C SER A 202 38.07 -5.03 30.61
N PRO A 203 37.66 -3.93 31.28
CA PRO A 203 37.82 -3.79 32.71
C PRO A 203 37.06 -4.88 33.48
N GLY A 204 37.53 -5.17 34.69
CA GLY A 204 36.89 -6.10 35.61
C GLY A 204 37.18 -7.56 35.30
N ILE A 205 36.63 -8.45 36.10
CA ILE A 205 36.79 -9.90 35.99
C ILE A 205 35.50 -10.50 35.48
N ARG A 206 35.60 -11.28 34.39
CA ARG A 206 34.45 -11.98 33.81
C ARG A 206 34.44 -13.45 34.24
N TRP A 207 33.39 -13.84 34.92
CA TRP A 207 33.15 -15.21 35.35
C TRP A 207 32.39 -16.02 34.29
N SER A 208 32.75 -17.28 34.12
CA SER A 208 31.97 -18.20 33.30
C SER A 208 30.59 -18.49 33.92
N PRO A 209 29.58 -18.96 33.15
CA PRO A 209 28.28 -19.33 33.71
C PRO A 209 28.37 -20.38 34.82
N VAL A 210 29.32 -21.33 34.72
CA VAL A 210 29.57 -22.35 35.73
C VAL A 210 30.16 -21.72 36.97
N GLU A 211 31.16 -20.88 36.82
CA GLU A 211 31.81 -20.14 37.92
C GLU A 211 30.82 -19.21 38.63
N LYS A 212 29.89 -18.56 37.88
CA LYS A 212 28.83 -17.74 38.48
C LYS A 212 27.90 -18.52 39.40
N LYS A 213 27.56 -19.78 39.07
CA LYS A 213 26.80 -20.66 39.96
C LYS A 213 27.58 -21.05 41.22
N GLN A 214 28.86 -21.30 41.08
CA GLN A 214 29.75 -21.69 42.19
C GLN A 214 30.06 -20.50 43.13
N LEU A 215 30.09 -19.27 42.59
CA LEU A 215 30.40 -18.04 43.35
C LEU A 215 29.48 -17.82 44.55
N LYS A 216 28.24 -18.30 44.51
CA LYS A 216 27.29 -18.22 45.62
C LYS A 216 27.73 -19.02 46.88
N HIS A 217 28.68 -19.88 46.71
CA HIS A 217 29.16 -20.79 47.75
C HIS A 217 30.61 -20.47 48.23
N TYR A 218 31.23 -19.41 47.69
CA TYR A 218 32.59 -19.01 48.06
C TYR A 218 32.59 -17.81 49.03
N ASN A 219 33.48 -17.85 50.02
CA ASN A 219 33.78 -16.69 50.85
C ASN A 219 34.69 -15.69 50.11
N ASP A 220 34.92 -14.51 50.68
CA ASP A 220 35.67 -13.44 50.05
C ASP A 220 37.13 -13.82 49.74
N SER A 221 37.78 -14.60 50.60
CA SER A 221 39.16 -15.08 50.40
C SER A 221 39.26 -16.04 49.20
N GLN A 222 38.30 -16.96 49.08
CA GLN A 222 38.24 -17.91 47.96
C GLN A 222 37.91 -17.19 46.64
N LEU A 223 37.11 -16.13 46.69
CA LEU A 223 36.83 -15.29 45.54
C LEU A 223 38.06 -14.54 45.08
N GLU A 224 38.89 -14.06 45.97
CA GLU A 224 40.13 -13.32 45.65
C GLU A 224 41.20 -14.25 45.05
N GLU A 225 41.36 -15.44 45.58
CA GLU A 225 42.23 -16.46 45.01
C GLU A 225 41.82 -16.85 43.58
N ARG A 226 40.54 -17.05 43.34
CA ARG A 226 40.04 -17.34 41.98
C ARG A 226 40.14 -16.15 41.03
N ARG A 227 40.04 -14.93 41.52
CA ARG A 227 40.32 -13.72 40.75
C ARG A 227 41.72 -13.72 40.17
N GLY A 228 42.72 -14.09 40.98
CA GLY A 228 44.11 -14.25 40.53
C GLY A 228 44.26 -15.29 39.43
N THR A 229 43.65 -16.46 39.57
CA THR A 229 43.72 -17.56 38.61
C THR A 229 43.07 -17.20 37.25
N ILE A 230 42.01 -16.45 37.24
CA ILE A 230 41.33 -16.01 35.99
C ILE A 230 42.14 -14.91 35.28
N ARG A 231 42.75 -14.00 36.04
CA ARG A 231 43.63 -12.97 35.49
C ARG A 231 44.82 -13.54 34.75
N SER A 232 45.35 -14.69 35.20
CA SER A 232 46.54 -15.32 34.65
C SER A 232 46.34 -16.14 33.39
N ARG A 233 45.07 -16.31 32.91
CA ARG A 233 44.80 -17.04 31.65
C ARG A 233 45.36 -16.26 30.45
N GLY A 234 46.56 -16.60 30.04
CA GLY A 234 47.22 -16.06 28.88
C GLY A 234 46.50 -16.43 27.55
N ARG A 235 46.78 -15.67 26.51
CA ARG A 235 46.45 -16.02 25.12
C ARG A 235 47.76 -16.12 24.33
N VAL A 236 47.83 -17.08 23.42
CA VAL A 236 49.00 -17.22 22.55
C VAL A 236 48.84 -16.34 21.32
N TYR A 237 49.81 -15.47 21.08
CA TYR A 237 49.91 -14.65 19.88
C TYR A 237 51.36 -14.66 19.39
N ASP A 238 51.57 -15.08 18.14
CA ASP A 238 52.89 -15.25 17.52
C ASP A 238 53.86 -16.07 18.39
N GLY A 239 53.37 -17.21 18.93
CA GLY A 239 54.14 -18.11 19.78
C GLY A 239 54.44 -17.58 21.20
N LYS A 240 54.01 -16.38 21.55
CA LYS A 240 54.18 -15.77 22.87
C LYS A 240 52.90 -15.82 23.67
N VAL A 241 52.98 -16.13 24.94
CA VAL A 241 51.84 -16.03 25.87
C VAL A 241 51.70 -14.58 26.33
N ILE A 242 50.57 -13.99 26.09
CA ILE A 242 50.21 -12.63 26.48
C ILE A 242 49.12 -12.68 27.54
N THR A 243 49.28 -11.94 28.63
CA THR A 243 48.31 -11.79 29.70
C THR A 243 47.53 -10.45 29.56
N PRO A 244 46.27 -10.38 30.00
CA PRO A 244 45.56 -9.09 30.04
C PRO A 244 46.25 -8.15 31.06
N PRO A 245 46.13 -6.82 30.87
CA PRO A 245 46.60 -5.86 31.86
C PRO A 245 45.91 -6.05 33.21
N ASP A 246 46.56 -5.53 34.27
CA ASP A 246 46.01 -5.59 35.63
C ASP A 246 44.60 -5.01 35.70
N GLY A 247 43.71 -5.70 36.44
CA GLY A 247 42.31 -5.33 36.57
C GLY A 247 41.45 -5.56 35.32
N ARG A 248 42.00 -6.26 34.31
CA ARG A 248 41.28 -6.52 33.05
C ARG A 248 41.20 -8.01 32.74
N HIS A 249 40.30 -8.37 31.81
CA HIS A 249 40.16 -9.75 31.32
C HIS A 249 40.05 -9.76 29.79
N TRP A 250 40.44 -10.88 29.17
CA TRP A 250 40.27 -11.08 27.75
C TRP A 250 38.76 -11.18 27.37
N THR A 251 38.36 -10.47 26.34
CA THR A 251 36.99 -10.54 25.78
C THR A 251 36.89 -11.59 24.67
N PHE A 252 37.99 -12.23 24.30
CA PHE A 252 38.11 -13.18 23.22
C PHE A 252 38.62 -14.53 23.68
N SER A 253 38.08 -15.61 23.10
CA SER A 253 38.67 -16.94 23.20
C SER A 253 39.91 -17.04 22.32
N GLN A 254 40.81 -18.00 22.60
CA GLN A 254 41.98 -18.28 21.77
C GLN A 254 41.56 -18.54 20.31
N LYS A 255 40.58 -19.41 20.08
CA LYS A 255 40.05 -19.73 18.75
C LYS A 255 39.57 -18.48 17.97
N ARG A 256 38.95 -17.52 18.66
CA ARG A 256 38.50 -16.28 18.01
C ARG A 256 39.64 -15.35 17.66
N MET A 257 40.69 -15.32 18.49
CA MET A 257 41.91 -14.58 18.24
C MET A 257 42.64 -15.12 17.01
N GLU A 258 42.78 -16.44 16.89
CA GLU A 258 43.38 -17.12 15.74
C GLU A 258 42.63 -16.82 14.46
N ARG A 259 41.30 -16.96 14.47
CA ARG A 259 40.46 -16.62 13.32
C ARG A 259 40.65 -15.17 12.85
N TYR A 260 40.67 -14.21 13.77
CA TYR A 260 40.90 -12.80 13.42
C TYR A 260 42.31 -12.52 12.91
N ARG A 261 43.26 -13.33 13.32
CA ARG A 261 44.64 -13.29 12.78
C ARG A 261 44.65 -13.79 11.33
N GLU A 262 44.04 -14.91 11.06
CA GLU A 262 43.86 -15.45 9.69
C GLU A 262 43.15 -14.46 8.76
N GLU A 263 42.13 -13.76 9.28
CA GLU A 263 41.42 -12.69 8.58
C GLU A 263 42.26 -11.39 8.42
N GLY A 264 43.48 -11.31 8.95
CA GLY A 264 44.30 -10.09 8.94
C GLY A 264 43.75 -8.93 9.78
N ARG A 265 42.88 -9.22 10.74
CA ARG A 265 42.15 -8.25 11.55
C ARG A 265 42.68 -8.07 12.97
N ILE A 266 43.87 -8.55 13.24
CA ILE A 266 44.58 -8.34 14.52
C ILE A 266 45.91 -7.63 14.27
N ARG A 267 46.26 -6.75 15.18
CA ARG A 267 47.59 -6.14 15.29
C ARG A 267 48.01 -6.03 16.75
N MET A 268 49.29 -5.92 16.98
CA MET A 268 49.82 -5.46 18.28
C MET A 268 49.75 -3.93 18.33
N ASN A 269 49.14 -3.38 19.37
CA ASN A 269 49.17 -1.94 19.59
C ASN A 269 50.64 -1.51 19.86
N PRO A 270 51.23 -0.62 19.07
CA PRO A 270 52.66 -0.26 19.21
C PRO A 270 53.01 0.45 20.51
N LYS A 271 52.00 1.05 21.18
CA LYS A 271 52.20 1.78 22.43
C LYS A 271 52.06 0.88 23.67
N THR A 272 51.11 -0.07 23.62
CA THR A 272 50.76 -0.88 24.80
C THR A 272 51.27 -2.31 24.73
N GLY A 273 51.72 -2.78 23.58
CA GLY A 273 52.12 -4.17 23.35
C GLY A 273 50.98 -5.19 23.49
N ILE A 274 49.72 -4.74 23.41
CA ILE A 274 48.54 -5.57 23.61
C ILE A 274 47.81 -5.74 22.28
N PRO A 275 47.27 -6.93 21.98
CA PRO A 275 46.57 -7.15 20.75
C PRO A 275 45.26 -6.36 20.68
N GLU A 276 45.03 -5.75 19.51
CA GLU A 276 43.82 -5.07 19.11
C GLU A 276 43.22 -5.78 17.90
N TYR A 277 41.91 -5.78 17.79
CA TYR A 277 41.25 -6.27 16.59
C TYR A 277 40.59 -5.13 15.83
N GLN A 278 40.58 -5.24 14.52
CA GLN A 278 39.84 -4.34 13.67
C GLN A 278 38.38 -4.77 13.61
N THR A 279 37.46 -3.81 13.81
CA THR A 279 36.02 -4.08 13.64
C THR A 279 35.73 -4.56 12.21
N ALA A 280 34.70 -5.37 12.04
CA ALA A 280 34.28 -5.81 10.72
C ALA A 280 33.90 -4.62 9.83
N LYS A 281 33.97 -4.79 8.50
CA LYS A 281 33.50 -3.79 7.52
C LYS A 281 32.01 -3.54 7.63
N GLU A 282 31.28 -4.54 8.12
CA GLU A 282 29.84 -4.49 8.33
C GLU A 282 29.52 -4.60 9.81
N GLU A 283 28.38 -4.05 10.19
CA GLU A 283 27.83 -4.18 11.52
C GLU A 283 26.37 -4.59 11.47
N ARG A 284 25.92 -5.25 12.52
CA ARG A 284 24.50 -5.59 12.66
C ARG A 284 23.69 -4.31 12.79
N VAL A 285 22.58 -4.27 12.10
CA VAL A 285 21.58 -3.20 12.26
C VAL A 285 20.91 -3.38 13.62
N ASP A 286 20.84 -2.32 14.39
CA ASP A 286 20.09 -2.22 15.64
C ASP A 286 18.70 -1.60 15.39
N SER A 287 18.01 -1.12 16.43
CA SER A 287 16.69 -0.49 16.31
C SER A 287 16.74 1.00 15.93
N ASN A 288 17.92 1.56 15.67
CA ASN A 288 18.05 2.92 15.15
C ASN A 288 18.34 2.90 13.64
N TRP A 289 17.28 3.13 12.85
CA TRP A 289 17.35 3.13 11.38
C TRP A 289 17.38 4.52 10.78
N THR A 290 17.99 5.47 11.47
CA THR A 290 18.17 6.83 10.94
C THR A 290 19.25 6.92 9.86
N ASP A 291 19.92 5.82 9.55
CA ASP A 291 20.92 5.66 8.49
C ASP A 291 20.29 5.56 7.08
N ILE A 292 19.00 5.30 6.98
CA ILE A 292 18.26 5.21 5.71
C ILE A 292 17.13 6.23 5.66
N PRO A 293 16.72 6.69 4.44
CA PRO A 293 15.58 7.58 4.30
C PRO A 293 14.28 6.84 4.62
N GLY A 294 13.37 7.49 5.36
CA GLY A 294 12.02 6.96 5.61
C GLY A 294 11.07 7.20 4.44
N TYR A 295 11.28 8.25 3.63
CA TYR A 295 10.43 8.65 2.51
C TYR A 295 11.20 8.78 1.20
N SER A 296 10.45 8.62 0.11
CA SER A 296 10.85 8.90 -1.27
C SER A 296 9.78 9.78 -1.93
N PHE A 297 10.07 10.39 -3.08
CA PHE A 297 9.12 11.23 -3.81
C PHE A 297 9.20 10.99 -5.32
N LYS A 298 9.57 9.79 -5.73
CA LYS A 298 9.83 9.45 -7.14
C LYS A 298 8.56 9.30 -7.96
N TRP A 299 7.55 8.66 -7.36
CA TRP A 299 6.28 8.34 -8.02
C TRP A 299 5.22 9.42 -7.79
N GLY A 300 5.56 10.40 -6.96
CA GLY A 300 4.73 11.55 -6.73
C GLY A 300 3.49 11.30 -5.91
N TYR A 301 3.45 10.20 -5.18
CA TYR A 301 2.46 9.96 -4.14
C TYR A 301 2.88 10.70 -2.86
N PRO A 302 1.95 11.35 -2.14
CA PRO A 302 2.27 11.93 -0.84
C PRO A 302 2.66 10.80 0.13
N THR A 303 3.64 11.06 0.98
CA THR A 303 4.10 10.08 1.99
C THR A 303 4.62 8.74 1.42
N GLU A 304 5.23 8.76 0.23
CA GLU A 304 5.83 7.58 -0.38
C GLU A 304 6.97 7.04 0.47
N ASN A 305 6.87 5.80 0.94
CA ASN A 305 7.93 5.12 1.68
C ASN A 305 9.17 4.87 0.80
N SER A 306 10.36 4.90 1.41
CA SER A 306 11.58 4.56 0.67
C SER A 306 11.68 3.06 0.42
N GLU A 307 12.19 2.66 -0.74
CA GLU A 307 12.44 1.24 -1.03
C GLU A 307 13.50 0.63 -0.10
N GLN A 308 14.45 1.43 0.40
CA GLN A 308 15.47 0.94 1.35
C GLN A 308 14.87 0.54 2.70
N LEU A 309 13.83 1.26 3.16
CA LEU A 309 13.12 0.89 4.38
C LEU A 309 12.41 -0.46 4.21
N LEU A 310 11.66 -0.61 3.12
CA LEU A 310 10.91 -1.84 2.84
C LEU A 310 11.86 -3.02 2.54
N GLU A 311 12.99 -2.80 1.84
CA GLU A 311 14.02 -3.82 1.63
C GLU A 311 14.51 -4.39 2.97
N ARG A 312 14.82 -3.51 3.94
CA ARG A 312 15.30 -3.94 5.26
C ARG A 312 14.25 -4.74 6.02
N ILE A 313 12.97 -4.32 5.97
CA ILE A 313 11.86 -5.02 6.62
C ILE A 313 11.62 -6.39 5.96
N ILE A 314 11.43 -6.41 4.64
CA ILE A 314 11.05 -7.62 3.89
C ILE A 314 12.17 -8.65 3.94
N SER A 315 13.42 -8.22 3.77
CA SER A 315 14.58 -9.13 3.87
C SER A 315 14.78 -9.68 5.28
N ALA A 316 14.44 -8.92 6.32
CA ALA A 316 14.60 -9.38 7.70
C ALA A 316 13.55 -10.42 8.11
N SER A 317 12.33 -10.34 7.58
CA SER A 317 11.19 -11.10 8.12
C SER A 317 10.43 -11.94 7.09
N SER A 318 11.07 -12.28 5.97
CA SER A 318 10.51 -13.19 4.96
C SER A 318 11.58 -13.86 4.13
N ASN A 319 11.22 -14.94 3.45
CA ASN A 319 12.04 -15.65 2.46
C ASN A 319 11.51 -15.38 1.04
N PRO A 320 12.33 -15.60 -0.03
CA PRO A 320 11.79 -15.64 -1.39
C PRO A 320 10.59 -16.61 -1.49
N GLY A 321 9.56 -16.22 -2.24
CA GLY A 321 8.32 -16.99 -2.36
C GLY A 321 7.30 -16.80 -1.23
N ASP A 322 7.67 -16.17 -0.12
CA ASP A 322 6.73 -15.84 0.96
C ASP A 322 5.74 -14.74 0.56
N LEU A 323 4.58 -14.74 1.21
CA LEU A 323 3.51 -13.78 0.98
C LEU A 323 3.65 -12.56 1.89
N VAL A 324 3.71 -11.38 1.28
CA VAL A 324 3.78 -10.06 1.94
C VAL A 324 2.47 -9.31 1.73
N LEU A 325 1.91 -8.73 2.77
CA LEU A 325 0.67 -7.96 2.71
C LEU A 325 0.87 -6.54 3.22
N ASP A 326 0.30 -5.57 2.50
CA ASP A 326 0.17 -4.18 2.93
C ASP A 326 -1.29 -3.73 2.74
N ALA A 327 -1.96 -3.43 3.87
CA ALA A 327 -3.35 -3.02 3.87
C ALA A 327 -3.56 -1.51 3.65
N PHE A 328 -2.48 -0.75 3.48
CA PHE A 328 -2.45 0.69 3.22
C PHE A 328 -1.38 1.00 2.18
N ALA A 329 -1.51 0.38 1.01
CA ALA A 329 -0.48 0.25 -0.01
C ALA A 329 0.11 1.58 -0.52
N GLY A 330 -0.68 2.65 -0.52
CA GLY A 330 -0.26 4.00 -0.92
C GLY A 330 0.38 4.02 -2.32
N SER A 331 1.68 4.27 -2.37
CA SER A 331 2.44 4.31 -3.64
C SER A 331 2.91 2.94 -4.15
N GLY A 332 2.51 1.83 -3.50
CA GLY A 332 2.92 0.47 -3.87
C GLY A 332 4.41 0.16 -3.62
N THR A 333 5.05 0.83 -2.66
CA THR A 333 6.46 0.56 -2.34
C THR A 333 6.65 -0.86 -1.86
N THR A 334 5.73 -1.36 -1.03
CA THR A 334 5.76 -2.74 -0.53
C THR A 334 5.68 -3.75 -1.66
N ALA A 335 4.78 -3.57 -2.64
CA ALA A 335 4.70 -4.42 -3.84
C ALA A 335 6.00 -4.42 -4.64
N ALA A 336 6.52 -3.22 -4.95
CA ALA A 336 7.72 -3.07 -5.76
C ALA A 336 8.96 -3.72 -5.13
N VAL A 337 9.12 -3.60 -3.81
CA VAL A 337 10.25 -4.22 -3.11
C VAL A 337 10.04 -5.73 -2.94
N SER A 338 8.82 -6.17 -2.66
CA SER A 338 8.48 -7.60 -2.62
C SER A 338 8.82 -8.29 -3.93
N GLU A 339 8.45 -7.69 -5.06
CA GLU A 339 8.76 -8.19 -6.40
C GLU A 339 10.27 -8.30 -6.65
N LYS A 340 11.03 -7.23 -6.35
CA LYS A 340 12.49 -7.21 -6.49
C LYS A 340 13.21 -8.26 -5.64
N LEU A 341 12.60 -8.65 -4.54
CA LEU A 341 13.10 -9.65 -3.61
C LEU A 341 12.49 -11.04 -3.84
N SER A 342 11.72 -11.23 -4.92
CA SER A 342 11.05 -12.48 -5.28
C SER A 342 10.04 -12.95 -4.22
N ARG A 343 9.32 -12.02 -3.60
CA ARG A 343 8.19 -12.31 -2.71
C ARG A 343 6.88 -12.13 -3.46
N ARG A 344 5.86 -12.91 -3.09
CA ARG A 344 4.49 -12.70 -3.52
C ARG A 344 3.86 -11.59 -2.68
N TRP A 345 2.84 -10.90 -3.20
CA TRP A 345 2.29 -9.76 -2.50
C TRP A 345 0.79 -9.57 -2.69
N LEU A 346 0.16 -9.00 -1.65
CA LEU A 346 -1.22 -8.53 -1.60
C LEU A 346 -1.24 -7.09 -1.12
N MET A 347 -1.77 -6.18 -1.94
CA MET A 347 -1.85 -4.74 -1.65
C MET A 347 -3.30 -4.32 -1.58
N LEU A 348 -3.70 -3.62 -0.51
CA LEU A 348 -5.04 -3.08 -0.37
C LEU A 348 -4.97 -1.56 -0.20
N ASP A 349 -5.84 -0.83 -0.88
CA ASP A 349 -6.01 0.62 -0.69
C ASP A 349 -7.38 1.06 -1.18
N SER A 350 -7.94 2.10 -0.57
CA SER A 350 -9.21 2.71 -1.00
C SER A 350 -9.02 3.91 -1.94
N SER A 351 -7.78 4.30 -2.23
CA SER A 351 -7.47 5.47 -3.07
C SER A 351 -7.23 5.08 -4.53
N LYS A 352 -7.96 5.73 -5.44
CA LYS A 352 -7.72 5.59 -6.90
C LYS A 352 -6.31 6.02 -7.29
N THR A 353 -5.80 7.06 -6.65
CA THR A 353 -4.42 7.50 -6.87
C THR A 353 -3.42 6.41 -6.46
N SER A 354 -3.68 5.71 -5.37
CA SER A 354 -2.88 4.56 -4.93
C SER A 354 -2.92 3.44 -5.98
N LEU A 355 -4.13 3.03 -6.41
CA LEU A 355 -4.31 2.02 -7.45
C LEU A 355 -3.52 2.36 -8.72
N PHE A 356 -3.67 3.59 -9.21
CA PHE A 356 -3.00 4.06 -10.42
C PHE A 356 -1.47 4.08 -10.27
N VAL A 357 -0.97 4.68 -9.18
CA VAL A 357 0.48 4.78 -8.95
C VAL A 357 1.12 3.41 -8.74
N THR A 358 0.45 2.52 -8.01
CA THR A 358 0.93 1.15 -7.80
C THR A 358 0.99 0.37 -9.13
N THR A 359 -0.06 0.46 -9.94
CA THR A 359 -0.09 -0.20 -11.27
C THR A 359 1.04 0.31 -12.17
N LEU A 360 1.20 1.64 -12.30
CA LEU A 360 2.29 2.23 -13.07
C LEU A 360 3.66 1.81 -12.57
N ARG A 361 3.83 1.79 -11.25
CA ARG A 361 5.09 1.39 -10.63
C ARG A 361 5.47 -0.05 -10.96
N MET A 362 4.48 -0.95 -10.98
CA MET A 362 4.71 -2.34 -11.38
C MET A 362 5.06 -2.47 -12.85
N LEU A 363 4.37 -1.76 -13.74
CA LEU A 363 4.67 -1.76 -15.18
C LEU A 363 6.04 -1.16 -15.52
N HIS A 364 6.61 -0.31 -14.67
CA HIS A 364 7.91 0.35 -14.87
C HIS A 364 8.96 -0.05 -13.85
N LEU A 365 8.81 -1.24 -13.30
CA LEU A 365 9.70 -1.76 -12.27
C LEU A 365 11.11 -1.97 -12.83
N LYS A 366 12.12 -1.66 -12.01
CA LYS A 366 13.51 -1.93 -12.30
C LYS A 366 14.12 -2.81 -11.20
N GLU A 367 15.10 -3.62 -11.58
CA GLU A 367 15.67 -4.69 -10.77
C GLU A 367 16.27 -4.23 -9.43
N LYS A 368 16.84 -3.01 -9.36
CA LYS A 368 17.57 -2.54 -8.16
C LYS A 368 16.72 -1.63 -7.27
N ILE A 369 16.98 -1.68 -5.98
CA ILE A 369 16.40 -0.78 -4.99
C ILE A 369 16.63 0.68 -5.39
N GLY A 370 15.63 1.51 -5.18
CA GLY A 370 15.58 2.88 -5.68
C GLY A 370 15.19 2.98 -7.15
N ASN A 371 14.58 1.93 -7.69
CA ASN A 371 14.11 1.80 -9.08
C ASN A 371 15.20 2.15 -10.11
N ARG A 372 16.33 1.46 -10.03
CA ARG A 372 17.53 1.60 -10.89
C ARG A 372 17.81 0.29 -11.59
N GLY A 373 18.67 0.32 -12.61
CA GLY A 373 19.05 -0.88 -13.38
C GLY A 373 18.15 -1.10 -14.60
N LYS A 374 18.08 -2.34 -15.05
CA LYS A 374 17.25 -2.76 -16.18
C LYS A 374 15.79 -2.87 -15.77
N HIS A 375 14.90 -2.92 -16.74
CA HIS A 375 13.50 -3.25 -16.52
C HIS A 375 13.40 -4.65 -15.89
N LEU A 376 12.56 -4.78 -14.88
CA LEU A 376 12.19 -6.05 -14.27
C LEU A 376 10.74 -6.32 -14.62
N GLU A 377 10.50 -7.36 -15.40
CA GLU A 377 9.15 -7.84 -15.68
C GLU A 377 8.54 -8.39 -14.39
N PRO A 378 7.43 -7.84 -13.89
CA PRO A 378 6.81 -8.33 -12.67
C PRO A 378 6.15 -9.70 -12.90
N VAL A 379 6.07 -10.51 -11.87
CA VAL A 379 5.18 -11.66 -11.84
C VAL A 379 3.75 -11.19 -12.14
N PRO A 380 2.95 -11.93 -12.93
CA PRO A 380 1.59 -11.55 -13.26
C PRO A 380 0.80 -11.08 -12.05
N PHE A 381 0.08 -9.99 -12.21
CA PHE A 381 -0.75 -9.42 -11.15
C PHE A 381 -2.12 -9.01 -11.66
N ALA A 382 -3.08 -8.92 -10.74
CA ALA A 382 -4.44 -8.55 -11.07
C ALA A 382 -4.96 -7.46 -10.13
N VAL A 383 -5.90 -6.66 -10.65
CA VAL A 383 -6.63 -5.65 -9.89
C VAL A 383 -8.01 -6.19 -9.57
N PHE A 384 -8.37 -6.10 -8.31
CA PHE A 384 -9.69 -6.47 -7.79
C PHE A 384 -10.38 -5.25 -7.18
N HIS A 385 -11.69 -5.16 -7.38
CA HIS A 385 -12.54 -4.26 -6.61
C HIS A 385 -13.23 -5.05 -5.50
N ALA A 386 -13.17 -4.51 -4.28
CA ALA A 386 -13.81 -5.08 -3.10
C ALA A 386 -15.13 -4.37 -2.83
N PHE A 387 -16.22 -5.11 -2.81
CA PHE A 387 -17.55 -4.62 -2.48
C PHE A 387 -18.04 -5.33 -1.22
N SER A 388 -18.34 -4.56 -0.15
CA SER A 388 -18.91 -5.15 1.07
C SER A 388 -20.22 -5.88 0.78
N GLU A 389 -20.37 -7.09 1.32
CA GLU A 389 -21.61 -7.88 1.21
C GLU A 389 -22.71 -7.35 2.13
N GLU A 390 -22.39 -6.49 3.06
CA GLU A 390 -23.37 -5.83 3.90
C GLU A 390 -24.21 -4.88 3.06
N HIS A 391 -25.46 -5.23 2.86
CA HIS A 391 -26.40 -4.50 2.03
C HIS A 391 -27.06 -3.37 2.82
N SER A 392 -26.32 -2.34 3.09
CA SER A 392 -26.89 -1.08 3.55
C SER A 392 -27.72 -0.48 2.41
N LYS A 393 -29.04 -0.48 2.57
CA LYS A 393 -29.96 0.14 1.59
C LYS A 393 -30.32 1.52 2.11
N PRO A 394 -29.72 2.59 1.55
CA PRO A 394 -30.11 3.94 1.92
C PRO A 394 -31.58 4.22 1.52
N ASN A 395 -32.19 5.21 2.18
CA ASN A 395 -33.44 5.77 1.71
C ASN A 395 -33.25 6.28 0.28
N TRP A 396 -34.21 5.95 -0.61
CA TRP A 396 -34.10 6.30 -2.02
C TRP A 396 -34.04 7.80 -2.29
N GLU A 397 -34.88 8.57 -1.59
CA GLU A 397 -34.94 10.03 -1.76
C GLU A 397 -33.62 10.66 -1.34
N LEU A 398 -33.10 10.23 -0.20
CA LEU A 398 -31.79 10.67 0.30
C LEU A 398 -30.65 10.27 -0.67
N TYR A 399 -30.73 9.07 -1.25
CA TYR A 399 -29.77 8.64 -2.27
C TYR A 399 -29.85 9.53 -3.52
N CYS A 400 -31.03 9.79 -4.05
CA CYS A 400 -31.21 10.62 -5.24
C CYS A 400 -30.61 12.02 -5.03
N GLU A 401 -30.97 12.65 -3.92
CA GLU A 401 -30.47 13.98 -3.56
C GLU A 401 -28.95 13.98 -3.40
N ALA A 402 -28.40 12.98 -2.69
CA ALA A 402 -26.95 12.83 -2.51
C ALA A 402 -26.21 12.59 -3.83
N ALA A 403 -26.75 11.73 -4.68
CA ALA A 403 -26.15 11.37 -5.95
C ALA A 403 -26.12 12.57 -6.93
N LEU A 404 -27.21 13.30 -7.05
CA LEU A 404 -27.27 14.52 -7.87
C LEU A 404 -26.29 15.59 -7.33
N SER A 405 -26.35 15.86 -6.03
CA SER A 405 -25.45 16.82 -5.38
C SER A 405 -23.98 16.44 -5.53
N LEU A 406 -23.64 15.15 -5.42
CA LEU A 406 -22.29 14.64 -5.54
C LEU A 406 -21.64 14.99 -6.88
N PHE A 407 -22.36 14.76 -7.97
CA PHE A 407 -21.88 15.05 -9.31
C PHE A 407 -22.13 16.50 -9.74
N GLY A 408 -22.90 17.26 -8.96
CA GLY A 408 -23.26 18.65 -9.27
C GLY A 408 -24.25 18.72 -10.43
N ALA A 409 -25.16 17.78 -10.47
CA ALA A 409 -26.32 17.85 -11.33
C ALA A 409 -27.37 18.73 -10.66
N ASP A 410 -27.83 19.75 -11.35
CA ASP A 410 -28.85 20.68 -10.87
C ASP A 410 -30.19 20.42 -11.54
N ASP A 411 -31.27 20.66 -10.82
CA ASP A 411 -32.58 20.66 -11.42
C ASP A 411 -32.69 21.80 -12.45
N SER A 412 -32.97 21.43 -13.67
CA SER A 412 -33.21 22.43 -14.72
C SER A 412 -34.63 23.04 -14.60
N THR A 413 -34.84 24.12 -15.32
CA THR A 413 -36.15 24.82 -15.39
C THR A 413 -37.30 23.94 -15.90
N ASP A 414 -36.98 22.79 -16.52
CA ASP A 414 -37.94 21.79 -17.01
C ASP A 414 -38.16 20.62 -16.02
N GLY A 415 -37.57 20.69 -14.81
CA GLY A 415 -37.72 19.70 -13.74
C GLY A 415 -36.96 18.39 -13.96
N ARG A 416 -36.04 18.34 -14.95
CA ARG A 416 -35.16 17.19 -15.18
C ARG A 416 -33.72 17.54 -14.77
N PRO A 417 -33.04 16.68 -14.00
CA PRO A 417 -31.67 16.98 -13.60
C PRO A 417 -30.74 17.02 -14.82
N LYS A 418 -29.84 18.01 -14.83
CA LYS A 418 -28.81 18.19 -15.87
C LYS A 418 -27.45 18.33 -15.29
N LEU A 419 -26.46 17.82 -16.00
CA LEU A 419 -25.04 18.03 -15.74
C LEU A 419 -24.42 18.60 -17.01
N ARG A 420 -23.91 19.86 -16.94
CA ARG A 420 -23.30 20.55 -18.11
C ARG A 420 -24.24 20.55 -19.32
N ASP A 421 -25.46 20.94 -19.10
CA ASP A 421 -26.54 21.01 -20.10
C ASP A 421 -27.02 19.65 -20.68
N ASN A 422 -26.41 18.55 -20.27
CA ASN A 422 -26.79 17.20 -20.71
C ASN A 422 -27.70 16.52 -19.70
N PRO A 423 -28.67 15.70 -20.15
CA PRO A 423 -29.60 14.98 -19.29
C PRO A 423 -28.87 14.04 -18.31
N VAL A 424 -29.42 13.97 -17.09
CA VAL A 424 -28.96 13.03 -16.06
C VAL A 424 -30.11 12.10 -15.69
N MET A 425 -29.84 10.79 -15.70
CA MET A 425 -30.75 9.75 -15.26
C MET A 425 -30.23 9.06 -14.02
N LEU A 426 -31.14 8.63 -13.15
CA LEU A 426 -30.80 7.84 -11.96
C LEU A 426 -31.23 6.39 -12.18
N PHE A 427 -30.31 5.47 -12.04
CA PHE A 427 -30.60 4.03 -12.09
C PHE A 427 -31.29 3.57 -10.81
N ASP A 428 -32.58 3.11 -10.92
CA ASP A 428 -33.35 2.63 -9.78
C ASP A 428 -33.15 1.12 -9.54
N TRP A 429 -32.07 0.78 -8.81
CA TRP A 429 -31.73 -0.60 -8.44
C TRP A 429 -32.81 -1.33 -7.61
N ARG A 430 -33.77 -0.62 -7.06
CA ARG A 430 -34.86 -1.23 -6.27
C ARG A 430 -35.87 -1.95 -7.17
N ARG A 431 -36.06 -1.40 -8.37
CA ARG A 431 -36.98 -1.92 -9.39
C ARG A 431 -36.31 -2.99 -10.23
N ASP A 432 -35.12 -2.70 -10.70
CA ASP A 432 -34.30 -3.62 -11.48
C ASP A 432 -33.27 -4.27 -10.56
N LYS A 433 -33.57 -5.48 -10.10
CA LYS A 433 -32.60 -6.29 -9.31
C LYS A 433 -31.41 -6.74 -10.14
N LYS A 434 -31.26 -6.28 -11.37
CA LYS A 434 -30.18 -6.57 -12.30
C LYS A 434 -29.15 -5.45 -12.27
N MET A 435 -27.94 -5.79 -12.63
CA MET A 435 -26.88 -4.83 -12.83
C MET A 435 -27.14 -4.01 -14.11
N LEU A 436 -26.66 -2.77 -14.14
CA LEU A 436 -26.71 -1.91 -15.31
C LEU A 436 -25.63 -2.34 -16.29
N ASP A 437 -26.00 -3.13 -17.28
CA ASP A 437 -25.20 -3.51 -18.44
C ASP A 437 -25.47 -2.59 -19.64
N SER A 438 -24.79 -2.83 -20.76
CA SER A 438 -24.99 -2.08 -22.00
C SER A 438 -26.45 -2.12 -22.49
N ASN A 439 -27.12 -3.28 -22.42
CA ASN A 439 -28.50 -3.44 -22.87
C ASN A 439 -29.50 -2.68 -21.98
N ALA A 440 -29.24 -2.68 -20.65
CA ALA A 440 -30.09 -1.93 -19.72
C ALA A 440 -29.89 -0.42 -19.89
N ALA A 441 -28.66 0.03 -20.13
CA ALA A 441 -28.33 1.42 -20.41
C ALA A 441 -29.02 1.89 -21.71
N GLU A 442 -28.96 1.10 -22.79
CA GLU A 442 -29.63 1.40 -24.06
C GLU A 442 -31.15 1.56 -23.91
N LYS A 443 -31.77 0.66 -23.12
CA LYS A 443 -33.22 0.76 -22.85
C LYS A 443 -33.61 2.02 -22.07
N LEU A 444 -32.74 2.44 -21.12
CA LEU A 444 -33.01 3.64 -20.33
C LEU A 444 -32.98 4.91 -21.17
N VAL A 445 -32.11 4.98 -22.18
CA VAL A 445 -31.88 6.20 -22.98
C VAL A 445 -32.63 6.20 -24.31
N ARG A 446 -33.36 5.13 -24.64
CA ARG A 446 -33.99 4.93 -25.96
C ARG A 446 -34.88 6.08 -26.42
N ASP A 447 -35.60 6.71 -25.50
CA ASP A 447 -36.58 7.78 -25.79
C ASP A 447 -35.98 9.19 -25.61
N GLU A 448 -34.67 9.29 -25.35
CA GLU A 448 -33.98 10.56 -25.14
C GLU A 448 -33.29 11.01 -26.43
N SER A 449 -33.42 12.31 -26.74
CA SER A 449 -32.82 12.94 -27.94
C SER A 449 -31.66 13.82 -27.46
N ALA A 450 -30.51 13.23 -27.17
CA ALA A 450 -29.30 13.97 -26.76
C ALA A 450 -28.04 13.25 -27.25
N ASP A 451 -27.02 14.02 -27.59
CA ASP A 451 -25.72 13.48 -28.01
C ASP A 451 -24.94 12.82 -26.85
N LEU A 452 -25.18 13.28 -25.61
CA LEU A 452 -24.60 12.76 -24.39
C LEU A 452 -25.64 12.68 -23.27
N ILE A 453 -25.68 11.53 -22.60
CA ILE A 453 -26.55 11.30 -21.44
C ILE A 453 -25.71 10.74 -20.30
N TYR A 454 -25.90 11.26 -19.10
CA TYR A 454 -25.29 10.71 -17.89
C TYR A 454 -26.26 9.78 -17.18
N ILE A 455 -25.79 8.59 -16.76
CA ILE A 455 -26.55 7.70 -15.87
C ILE A 455 -25.78 7.59 -14.54
N ILE A 456 -26.41 8.04 -13.46
CA ILE A 456 -25.86 7.86 -12.10
C ILE A 456 -26.28 6.49 -11.58
N VAL A 457 -25.31 5.68 -11.17
CA VAL A 457 -25.52 4.31 -10.71
C VAL A 457 -24.59 4.01 -9.52
N PRO A 458 -25.03 3.29 -8.45
CA PRO A 458 -24.10 2.81 -7.44
C PRO A 458 -23.09 1.83 -8.06
N THR A 459 -21.81 1.93 -7.66
CA THR A 459 -20.73 1.16 -8.27
C THR A 459 -21.01 -0.34 -8.34
N ARG A 460 -21.64 -0.91 -7.28
CA ARG A 460 -21.99 -2.33 -7.22
C ARG A 460 -23.04 -2.78 -8.23
N PHE A 461 -23.83 -1.86 -8.76
CA PHE A 461 -24.88 -2.15 -9.74
C PHE A 461 -24.49 -1.78 -11.17
N SER A 462 -23.25 -1.33 -11.39
CA SER A 462 -22.72 -1.15 -12.73
C SER A 462 -22.04 -2.44 -13.16
N GLU A 463 -22.70 -3.20 -14.03
CA GLU A 463 -22.10 -4.38 -14.64
C GLU A 463 -21.12 -3.96 -15.73
N GLY A 464 -20.01 -4.68 -15.76
CA GLY A 464 -18.98 -4.46 -16.76
C GLY A 464 -17.97 -3.37 -16.40
N ILE A 465 -16.94 -3.34 -17.22
CA ILE A 465 -15.71 -2.57 -17.00
C ILE A 465 -15.80 -1.20 -17.67
N ALA A 466 -16.70 -1.04 -18.67
CA ALA A 466 -16.86 0.21 -19.40
C ALA A 466 -17.52 1.29 -18.55
N ASP A 467 -17.05 2.52 -18.69
CA ASP A 467 -17.62 3.72 -18.07
C ASP A 467 -18.45 4.53 -19.07
N SER A 468 -18.46 4.14 -20.35
CA SER A 468 -19.29 4.73 -21.38
C SER A 468 -19.68 3.72 -22.45
N TYR A 469 -20.85 3.97 -23.04
CA TYR A 469 -21.40 3.22 -24.17
C TYR A 469 -21.78 4.19 -25.29
N LEU A 470 -21.61 3.78 -26.53
CA LEU A 470 -22.04 4.54 -27.69
C LEU A 470 -23.21 3.79 -28.37
N PHE A 471 -24.37 4.42 -28.40
CA PHE A 471 -25.58 3.91 -29.04
C PHE A 471 -25.99 4.84 -30.20
N ASP A 472 -25.88 4.37 -31.44
CA ASP A 472 -26.10 5.15 -32.67
C ASP A 472 -25.35 6.49 -32.67
N SER A 473 -26.00 7.59 -32.26
CA SER A 473 -25.42 8.91 -32.13
C SER A 473 -25.36 9.42 -30.69
N CYS A 474 -25.81 8.63 -29.70
CA CYS A 474 -25.85 9.03 -28.30
C CYS A 474 -24.71 8.35 -27.50
N GLU A 475 -23.85 9.14 -26.87
CA GLU A 475 -22.93 8.64 -25.86
C GLU A 475 -23.62 8.59 -24.50
N VAL A 476 -23.55 7.43 -23.84
CA VAL A 476 -24.00 7.26 -22.44
C VAL A 476 -22.80 7.15 -21.55
N GLN A 477 -22.66 8.05 -20.58
CA GLN A 477 -21.59 8.01 -19.61
C GLN A 477 -22.11 7.64 -18.22
N LEU A 478 -21.49 6.64 -17.58
CA LEU A 478 -21.83 6.18 -16.24
C LEU A 478 -21.11 7.02 -15.18
N LEU A 479 -21.88 7.56 -14.24
CA LEU A 479 -21.38 8.25 -13.04
C LEU A 479 -21.60 7.31 -11.85
N LYS A 480 -20.52 6.70 -11.37
CA LYS A 480 -20.56 5.65 -10.36
C LYS A 480 -20.53 6.24 -8.95
N VAL A 481 -21.60 6.03 -8.16
CA VAL A 481 -21.64 6.42 -6.75
C VAL A 481 -20.84 5.39 -5.94
N PRO A 482 -19.81 5.83 -5.20
CA PRO A 482 -18.98 4.94 -4.40
C PRO A 482 -19.74 4.20 -3.31
N GLU A 483 -19.28 2.99 -2.96
CA GLU A 483 -19.84 2.20 -1.86
C GLU A 483 -19.73 2.88 -0.50
N SER A 484 -18.65 3.65 -0.28
CA SER A 484 -18.49 4.45 0.93
C SER A 484 -19.63 5.45 1.15
N ILE A 485 -20.18 6.00 0.07
CA ILE A 485 -21.38 6.87 0.11
C ILE A 485 -22.62 6.07 0.40
N MET A 486 -22.81 4.95 -0.26
CA MET A 486 -23.96 4.07 -0.02
C MET A 486 -24.02 3.63 1.44
N ALA A 487 -22.89 3.22 2.00
CA ALA A 487 -22.77 2.84 3.41
C ALA A 487 -23.04 4.03 4.36
N ALA A 488 -22.47 5.21 4.07
CA ALA A 488 -22.66 6.39 4.90
C ALA A 488 -24.11 6.92 4.89
N LEU A 489 -24.82 6.79 3.76
CA LEU A 489 -26.24 7.14 3.64
C LEU A 489 -27.16 6.15 4.36
N ALA A 490 -26.72 4.92 4.52
CA ALA A 490 -27.50 3.87 5.18
C ALA A 490 -27.22 3.77 6.68
N ASP A 491 -26.13 4.35 7.17
CA ASP A 491 -25.76 4.32 8.59
C ASP A 491 -26.66 5.27 9.40
N PRO A 492 -27.50 4.75 10.31
CA PRO A 492 -28.37 5.60 11.15
C PRO A 492 -27.60 6.48 12.14
N LYS A 493 -26.34 6.20 12.40
CA LYS A 493 -25.42 7.00 13.24
C LYS A 493 -24.40 7.78 12.40
N GLY A 494 -24.50 7.68 11.07
CA GLY A 494 -23.58 8.28 10.12
C GLY A 494 -23.70 9.80 10.01
N PRO A 495 -22.88 10.41 9.16
CA PRO A 495 -22.85 11.87 9.00
C PRO A 495 -24.14 12.46 8.38
N PHE A 496 -25.11 11.63 7.96
CA PHE A 496 -26.35 12.02 7.29
C PHE A 496 -27.62 11.73 8.13
N THR A 497 -27.48 11.60 9.45
CA THR A 497 -28.53 11.14 10.39
C THR A 497 -29.79 12.00 10.49
N ASN A 498 -29.78 13.22 9.99
CA ASN A 498 -30.93 14.14 10.12
C ASN A 498 -31.68 14.40 8.81
N ASN A 499 -31.60 13.50 7.83
CA ASN A 499 -32.19 13.69 6.49
C ASN A 499 -31.80 15.04 5.82
N LYS A 500 -30.71 15.65 6.25
CA LYS A 500 -30.14 16.86 5.64
C LYS A 500 -28.78 16.51 5.08
N LEU A 501 -28.67 16.58 3.77
CA LEU A 501 -27.38 16.48 3.14
C LEU A 501 -26.51 17.69 3.50
N PRO A 502 -25.23 17.48 3.82
CA PRO A 502 -24.29 18.57 3.84
C PRO A 502 -24.17 19.20 2.45
N ASP A 503 -23.76 20.47 2.41
CA ASP A 503 -23.42 21.06 1.12
C ASP A 503 -22.43 20.19 0.33
N ARG A 504 -22.44 20.31 -1.00
CA ARG A 504 -21.60 19.48 -1.90
C ARG A 504 -20.13 19.46 -1.47
N GLY A 505 -19.58 20.57 -1.00
CA GLY A 505 -18.20 20.65 -0.56
C GLY A 505 -17.93 19.74 0.64
N ARG A 506 -18.83 19.70 1.60
CA ARG A 506 -18.73 18.81 2.78
C ARG A 506 -18.99 17.35 2.42
N LEU A 507 -19.94 17.08 1.52
CA LEU A 507 -20.19 15.75 0.98
C LEU A 507 -18.94 15.21 0.31
N VAL A 508 -18.37 15.97 -0.63
CA VAL A 508 -17.11 15.66 -1.30
C VAL A 508 -15.95 15.58 -0.31
N ASP A 509 -15.89 16.46 0.69
CA ASP A 509 -14.82 16.46 1.71
C ASP A 509 -14.88 15.27 2.67
N SER A 510 -16.07 14.75 2.97
CA SER A 510 -16.23 13.64 3.90
C SER A 510 -15.96 12.27 3.28
N ILE A 511 -16.13 12.13 1.95
CA ILE A 511 -16.25 10.82 1.30
C ILE A 511 -15.38 10.71 0.03
N ALA A 512 -14.83 11.80 -0.46
CA ALA A 512 -14.40 12.03 -1.85
C ALA A 512 -13.08 11.39 -2.30
N PHE A 513 -12.56 10.39 -1.59
CA PHE A 513 -11.36 9.70 -2.09
C PHE A 513 -11.69 8.73 -3.22
N ASP A 514 -12.95 8.30 -3.28
CA ASP A 514 -13.46 7.30 -4.22
C ASP A 514 -14.31 7.92 -5.32
N LEU A 515 -14.58 9.24 -5.28
CA LEU A 515 -15.38 9.89 -6.29
C LEU A 515 -14.61 10.00 -7.60
N ILE A 516 -15.07 9.25 -8.58
CA ILE A 516 -14.52 9.25 -9.92
C ILE A 516 -15.57 9.90 -10.82
N ILE A 517 -15.20 11.07 -11.35
CA ILE A 517 -15.86 11.59 -12.54
C ILE A 517 -14.95 11.18 -13.69
N PRO A 518 -15.39 10.25 -14.56
CA PRO A 518 -14.56 9.81 -15.67
C PRO A 518 -14.13 11.00 -16.53
N PRO A 519 -12.85 11.06 -16.95
CA PRO A 519 -12.42 12.09 -17.89
C PRO A 519 -13.13 11.93 -19.23
N MET A 520 -13.24 12.99 -20.02
CA MET A 520 -13.72 12.91 -21.39
C MET A 520 -12.56 12.83 -22.35
N ALA A 521 -12.60 11.83 -23.25
CA ALA A 521 -11.67 11.69 -24.36
C ALA A 521 -12.48 11.72 -25.67
N LYS A 522 -12.02 12.52 -26.65
CA LYS A 522 -12.51 12.44 -28.03
C LYS A 522 -11.47 11.78 -28.89
N CYS A 523 -11.84 10.68 -29.52
CA CYS A 523 -10.96 9.83 -30.29
C CYS A 523 -11.45 9.66 -31.72
N ASP A 524 -10.54 9.74 -32.69
CA ASP A 524 -10.76 9.39 -34.10
C ASP A 524 -10.18 8.00 -34.32
N TRP A 525 -11.06 7.03 -34.59
CA TRP A 525 -10.69 5.65 -34.81
C TRP A 525 -10.62 5.33 -36.30
N LYS A 526 -9.57 4.62 -36.72
CA LYS A 526 -9.40 4.16 -38.11
C LYS A 526 -8.76 2.78 -38.13
N LEU A 527 -9.25 1.94 -39.04
CA LEU A 527 -8.58 0.69 -39.41
C LEU A 527 -7.77 0.94 -40.66
N LYS A 528 -6.47 0.69 -40.61
CA LYS A 528 -5.56 0.83 -41.75
C LYS A 528 -4.73 -0.45 -41.97
N GLY A 529 -5.15 -1.28 -42.93
CA GLY A 529 -4.60 -2.62 -43.09
C GLY A 529 -4.90 -3.48 -41.87
N GLU A 530 -3.86 -4.00 -41.23
CA GLU A 530 -3.98 -4.79 -39.98
C GLU A 530 -3.82 -3.96 -38.71
N ASP A 531 -3.69 -2.64 -38.80
CA ASP A 531 -3.49 -1.78 -37.63
C ASP A 531 -4.76 -0.98 -37.30
N VAL A 532 -5.07 -0.94 -36.03
CA VAL A 532 -6.04 0.00 -35.44
C VAL A 532 -5.29 1.27 -35.06
N ILE A 533 -5.79 2.41 -35.53
CA ILE A 533 -5.21 3.73 -35.21
C ILE A 533 -6.26 4.50 -34.40
N CYS A 534 -5.84 4.98 -33.22
CA CYS A 534 -6.61 5.89 -32.37
C CYS A 534 -5.90 7.23 -32.28
N GLY A 535 -6.52 8.29 -32.81
CA GLY A 535 -6.07 9.65 -32.65
C GLY A 535 -6.85 10.35 -31.53
N ILE A 536 -6.18 10.74 -30.43
CA ILE A 536 -6.83 11.44 -29.33
C ILE A 536 -6.80 12.93 -29.61
N SER A 537 -7.95 13.49 -30.01
CA SER A 537 -8.09 14.90 -30.44
C SER A 537 -8.27 15.85 -29.26
N SER A 538 -8.99 15.42 -28.22
CA SER A 538 -9.11 16.20 -26.97
C SER A 538 -9.20 15.26 -25.75
N PHE A 539 -8.81 15.81 -24.61
CA PHE A 539 -8.93 15.13 -23.31
C PHE A 539 -9.20 16.17 -22.22
N GLU A 540 -10.20 15.91 -21.39
CA GLU A 540 -10.58 16.78 -20.29
C GLU A 540 -10.71 15.97 -19.00
N THR A 541 -10.04 16.41 -17.95
CA THR A 541 -10.20 15.84 -16.61
C THR A 541 -11.18 16.64 -15.79
N TYR A 542 -11.99 15.94 -15.00
CA TYR A 542 -13.00 16.49 -14.12
C TYR A 542 -12.72 16.24 -12.64
N ALA A 543 -11.46 16.01 -12.31
CA ALA A 543 -11.04 15.86 -10.92
C ALA A 543 -11.56 17.02 -10.05
N VAL A 544 -12.16 16.68 -8.92
CA VAL A 544 -12.60 17.65 -7.92
C VAL A 544 -11.37 18.22 -7.23
N THR A 545 -10.96 19.42 -7.62
CA THR A 545 -9.80 20.12 -7.06
C THR A 545 -10.23 21.35 -6.29
N LYS A 546 -9.50 21.71 -5.21
CA LYS A 546 -9.76 22.93 -4.43
C LYS A 546 -9.49 24.24 -5.21
N LYS A 547 -8.75 24.16 -6.30
CA LYS A 547 -8.38 25.28 -7.16
C LYS A 547 -8.46 24.85 -8.62
N PRO A 548 -8.74 25.76 -9.55
CA PRO A 548 -8.68 25.47 -10.97
C PRO A 548 -7.32 24.87 -11.35
N LEU A 549 -7.35 23.90 -12.28
CA LEU A 549 -6.14 23.28 -12.79
C LEU A 549 -5.27 24.30 -13.54
N ASP A 550 -3.96 24.25 -13.30
CA ASP A 550 -2.99 24.99 -14.08
C ASP A 550 -3.12 24.60 -15.57
N LYS A 551 -3.09 25.58 -16.47
CA LYS A 551 -3.08 25.38 -17.95
C LYS A 551 -2.01 24.38 -18.41
N LYS A 552 -0.91 24.21 -17.64
CA LYS A 552 0.11 23.20 -17.91
C LYS A 552 -0.31 21.76 -17.58
N LYS A 553 -1.43 21.59 -16.87
CA LYS A 553 -1.95 20.30 -16.39
C LYS A 553 -3.38 20.04 -16.87
N SER A 554 -3.87 20.79 -17.86
CA SER A 554 -5.20 20.67 -18.45
C SER A 554 -5.14 20.17 -19.89
N GLY A 555 -6.29 19.74 -20.41
CA GLY A 555 -6.42 19.19 -21.76
C GLY A 555 -5.57 17.92 -21.94
N LEU A 556 -5.07 17.68 -23.13
CA LEU A 556 -4.23 16.52 -23.45
C LEU A 556 -3.01 16.34 -22.51
N LYS A 557 -2.56 17.41 -21.83
CA LYS A 557 -1.45 17.33 -20.87
C LYS A 557 -1.85 16.67 -19.56
N SER A 558 -3.15 16.58 -19.27
CA SER A 558 -3.67 15.86 -18.11
C SER A 558 -3.80 14.34 -18.35
N LEU A 559 -3.70 13.88 -19.59
CA LEU A 559 -3.66 12.44 -19.92
C LEU A 559 -2.32 11.87 -19.50
N ALA A 560 -2.35 10.96 -18.53
CA ALA A 560 -1.17 10.37 -17.92
C ALA A 560 -0.82 9.01 -18.51
N PHE A 561 -1.84 8.21 -18.82
CA PHE A 561 -1.65 6.82 -19.24
C PHE A 561 -2.80 6.35 -20.12
N VAL A 562 -2.49 5.54 -21.12
CA VAL A 562 -3.46 4.83 -21.95
C VAL A 562 -3.08 3.36 -21.99
N ALA A 563 -4.05 2.49 -21.83
CA ALA A 563 -3.90 1.05 -21.94
C ALA A 563 -4.95 0.46 -22.87
N VAL A 564 -4.59 -0.55 -23.64
CA VAL A 564 -5.46 -1.16 -24.64
C VAL A 564 -5.46 -2.68 -24.50
N ASP A 565 -6.65 -3.23 -24.36
CA ASP A 565 -6.95 -4.64 -24.55
C ASP A 565 -7.54 -4.82 -25.96
N PRO A 566 -6.77 -5.39 -26.92
CA PRO A 566 -7.19 -5.47 -28.31
C PRO A 566 -8.17 -6.62 -28.57
N LEU A 567 -8.40 -7.49 -27.58
CA LEU A 567 -9.26 -8.67 -27.68
C LEU A 567 -10.10 -8.85 -26.40
N PHE A 568 -10.82 -7.80 -26.04
CA PHE A 568 -11.63 -7.79 -24.82
C PHE A 568 -12.75 -8.84 -24.86
N ASP A 569 -12.78 -9.71 -23.87
CA ASP A 569 -13.73 -10.84 -23.78
C ASP A 569 -15.10 -10.45 -23.18
N GLY A 570 -15.25 -9.23 -22.70
CA GLY A 570 -16.46 -8.74 -22.06
C GLY A 570 -16.41 -8.74 -20.53
N ASP A 571 -15.36 -9.32 -19.93
CA ASP A 571 -15.27 -9.52 -18.48
C ASP A 571 -14.04 -8.85 -17.87
N ILE A 572 -12.83 -9.28 -18.18
CA ILE A 572 -11.61 -8.82 -17.54
C ILE A 572 -10.77 -8.02 -18.53
N PHE A 573 -10.36 -6.82 -18.15
CA PHE A 573 -9.42 -5.99 -18.91
C PHE A 573 -7.99 -6.56 -18.86
N ARG A 574 -7.47 -6.99 -20.01
CA ARG A 574 -6.11 -7.55 -20.16
C ARG A 574 -5.28 -6.68 -21.11
N PRO A 575 -4.75 -5.55 -20.61
CA PRO A 575 -4.04 -4.64 -21.49
C PRO A 575 -2.74 -5.27 -22.02
N GLN A 576 -2.60 -5.23 -23.35
CA GLN A 576 -1.41 -5.69 -24.06
C GLN A 576 -0.55 -4.52 -24.53
N TYR A 577 -1.14 -3.36 -24.72
CA TYR A 577 -0.45 -2.15 -25.18
C TYR A 577 -0.66 -1.03 -24.19
N THR A 578 0.41 -0.29 -23.90
CA THR A 578 0.37 0.83 -22.93
C THR A 578 1.20 2.01 -23.43
N TRP A 579 0.73 3.23 -23.13
CA TRP A 579 1.44 4.47 -23.43
C TRP A 579 1.36 5.42 -22.24
N GLU A 580 2.50 5.94 -21.82
CA GLU A 580 2.61 6.97 -20.82
C GLU A 580 2.60 8.38 -21.42
N SER A 581 2.44 9.38 -20.55
CA SER A 581 2.43 10.80 -20.93
C SER A 581 3.62 11.22 -21.82
N LYS A 582 4.80 10.63 -21.64
CA LYS A 582 5.97 10.91 -22.47
C LYS A 582 5.78 10.31 -23.88
N SER A 583 5.48 9.04 -23.95
CA SER A 583 5.24 8.31 -25.21
C SER A 583 4.05 8.90 -25.96
N LEU A 584 2.95 9.23 -25.27
CA LEU A 584 1.80 9.90 -25.86
C LEU A 584 2.16 11.20 -26.57
N LYS A 585 3.03 12.03 -25.98
CA LYS A 585 3.51 13.28 -26.59
C LYS A 585 4.42 13.03 -27.78
N GLU A 586 5.33 12.07 -27.67
CA GLU A 586 6.25 11.68 -28.74
C GLU A 586 5.48 11.21 -29.99
N HIS A 587 4.40 10.44 -29.79
CA HIS A 587 3.49 9.99 -30.86
C HIS A 587 2.38 10.97 -31.20
N LYS A 588 2.43 12.23 -30.70
CA LYS A 588 1.42 13.28 -30.94
C LYS A 588 0.00 12.82 -30.62
N TYR A 589 -0.15 12.04 -29.55
CA TYR A 589 -1.42 11.42 -29.10
C TYR A 589 -2.10 10.53 -30.16
N ARG A 590 -1.32 9.92 -31.04
CA ARG A 590 -1.76 8.92 -32.00
C ARG A 590 -1.21 7.56 -31.59
N LEU A 591 -2.10 6.63 -31.32
CA LEU A 591 -1.78 5.26 -30.90
C LEU A 591 -1.98 4.34 -32.10
N SER A 592 -1.14 3.31 -32.23
CA SER A 592 -1.29 2.27 -33.23
C SER A 592 -1.00 0.92 -32.59
N PHE A 593 -1.84 -0.06 -32.84
CA PHE A 593 -1.69 -1.44 -32.39
C PHE A 593 -2.34 -2.40 -33.40
N PRO A 594 -1.88 -3.65 -33.49
CA PRO A 594 -2.44 -4.64 -34.41
C PRO A 594 -3.89 -4.97 -34.10
N ALA A 595 -4.72 -5.08 -35.11
CA ALA A 595 -6.05 -5.67 -35.01
C ALA A 595 -5.91 -7.20 -34.94
N VAL A 596 -6.37 -7.80 -33.86
CA VAL A 596 -6.32 -9.26 -33.70
C VAL A 596 -7.38 -9.94 -34.56
N ASP A 597 -8.58 -9.35 -34.65
CA ASP A 597 -9.71 -9.76 -35.47
C ASP A 597 -10.54 -8.54 -35.85
N ASN A 598 -11.01 -8.46 -37.08
CA ASN A 598 -11.89 -7.36 -37.55
C ASN A 598 -13.27 -7.29 -36.85
N LYS A 599 -13.64 -8.34 -36.15
CA LYS A 599 -14.85 -8.39 -35.30
C LYS A 599 -14.55 -8.23 -33.81
N ALA A 600 -13.29 -8.02 -33.47
CA ALA A 600 -12.88 -7.91 -32.07
C ALA A 600 -13.51 -6.69 -31.39
N LYS A 601 -13.77 -6.84 -30.10
CA LYS A 601 -14.06 -5.74 -29.19
C LYS A 601 -12.75 -5.28 -28.57
N VAL A 602 -12.44 -4.01 -28.73
CA VAL A 602 -11.26 -3.38 -28.15
C VAL A 602 -11.70 -2.57 -26.93
N LEU A 603 -11.13 -2.82 -25.78
CA LEU A 603 -11.33 -1.97 -24.61
C LEU A 603 -10.10 -1.08 -24.42
N ILE A 604 -10.31 0.23 -24.41
CA ILE A 604 -9.26 1.22 -24.17
C ILE A 604 -9.55 1.95 -22.86
N SER A 605 -8.48 2.14 -22.08
CA SER A 605 -8.54 2.89 -20.82
C SER A 605 -7.70 4.15 -20.95
N PHE A 606 -8.29 5.29 -20.60
CA PHE A 606 -7.65 6.60 -20.52
C PHE A 606 -7.59 7.02 -19.06
N THR A 607 -6.39 7.23 -18.52
CA THR A 607 -6.19 7.61 -17.12
C THR A 607 -5.56 8.99 -17.04
N ASP A 608 -6.15 9.87 -16.23
CA ASP A 608 -5.64 11.22 -15.99
C ASP A 608 -4.52 11.24 -14.93
N ILE A 609 -3.89 12.42 -14.74
CA ILE A 609 -2.83 12.63 -13.75
C ILE A 609 -3.27 12.45 -12.29
N PHE A 610 -4.56 12.27 -12.03
CA PHE A 610 -5.15 12.04 -10.71
C PHE A 610 -5.53 10.59 -10.47
N GLY A 611 -5.45 9.73 -11.51
CA GLY A 611 -5.84 8.34 -11.48
C GLY A 611 -7.31 8.12 -11.81
N ASN A 612 -8.06 9.15 -12.25
CA ASN A 612 -9.40 8.93 -12.78
C ASN A 612 -9.30 8.28 -14.15
N GLU A 613 -10.14 7.28 -14.36
CA GLU A 613 -10.11 6.42 -15.53
C GLU A 613 -11.43 6.52 -16.30
N LYS A 614 -11.34 6.53 -17.63
CA LYS A 614 -12.45 6.26 -18.56
C LYS A 614 -12.10 5.04 -19.37
N ARG A 615 -12.98 4.07 -19.40
CA ARG A 615 -12.87 2.88 -20.26
C ARG A 615 -13.91 2.96 -21.37
N GLU A 616 -13.44 2.89 -22.59
CA GLU A 616 -14.26 2.97 -23.81
C GLU A 616 -14.17 1.66 -24.58
N LEU A 617 -15.33 1.10 -24.90
CA LEU A 617 -15.45 -0.11 -25.70
C LEU A 617 -15.64 0.25 -27.17
N VAL A 618 -14.77 -0.26 -28.03
CA VAL A 618 -14.78 -0.03 -29.48
C VAL A 618 -14.98 -1.35 -30.21
N GLU A 619 -16.02 -1.44 -31.05
CA GLU A 619 -16.26 -2.59 -31.92
C GLU A 619 -15.61 -2.33 -33.29
N LEU A 620 -14.60 -3.10 -33.66
CA LEU A 620 -13.85 -2.90 -34.91
C LEU A 620 -14.72 -3.08 -36.17
N SER A 621 -15.76 -3.90 -36.10
CA SER A 621 -16.73 -4.07 -37.18
C SER A 621 -17.44 -2.77 -37.59
N ARG A 622 -17.64 -1.85 -36.64
CA ARG A 622 -18.28 -0.55 -36.91
C ARG A 622 -17.34 0.43 -37.60
N LEU A 623 -16.03 0.27 -37.45
CA LEU A 623 -15.04 1.12 -38.13
C LEU A 623 -14.94 0.87 -39.63
N GLN A 624 -15.35 -0.32 -40.10
CA GLN A 624 -15.33 -0.71 -41.51
C GLN A 624 -16.54 -0.15 -42.30
N SER A 625 -17.66 0.07 -41.63
CA SER A 625 -18.91 0.55 -42.25
C SER A 625 -18.92 2.06 -42.58
N GLY A 626 -17.95 2.84 -42.04
CA GLY A 626 -17.85 4.28 -42.25
C GLY A 626 -17.03 4.76 -43.46
N ASN A 627 -16.52 3.83 -44.31
CA ASN A 627 -15.78 4.13 -45.53
C ASN A 627 -16.60 3.81 -46.82
N GLY A 628 -17.90 4.04 -46.81
CA GLY A 628 -18.77 3.98 -47.96
C GLY A 628 -19.22 5.36 -48.43
#